data_f1ee844b7d1dfe935d9a232da30b89e6
#
_entry.id   f1ee844b7d1dfe935d9a232da30b89e6
#
_cell.length_a   1.000
_cell.length_b   1.000
_cell.length_c   1.000
_cell.angle_alpha   90.00
_cell.angle_beta   90.00
_cell.angle_gamma   90.00
#
_symmetry.space_group_name_H-M   'P 1'
#
loop_
_entity.id
_entity.type
_entity.pdbx_description
1 polymer ?
#
loop_
_entity_poly.entity_id
_entity_poly.type
_entity_poly.pdbx_seq_one_letter_code
_entity_poly.pdbx_strand_id
1 'polypeptide(L)'
;IFEPARPVLQKIEEAGYEAYFVGGCVRDTILHDEIHDIDIATSAYPSEIKAIFNHTVDTGIEHGTVMILDHGTGYETTTFRTESGYQDYRRPDKVTFVRSLSEDLQRRDFTINALALREDGEVIDLFDGLEDLQKHLIKAVGNPNERFHEDALRMMRAVRFASKLDFVIDTATLKGIKENAPLLEKIAVERIRVELEKLLLGQNPVAGLKDFIATGLYQYCPGLENAQAALSALLILNQWHLENEAQLWSVLSLQLQLDQKEIGKFLKKW
;
A
#
# COMPACT_ATOMS: atom_id res chain seq x y z
N ILE A 1 16.91 10.43 9.69
CA ILE A 1 15.89 10.61 8.63
C ILE A 1 14.66 11.31 9.20
N PHE A 2 14.16 10.91 10.39
CA PHE A 2 13.02 11.57 11.04
C PHE A 2 13.35 12.89 11.75
N GLU A 3 14.62 13.23 11.94
CA GLU A 3 15.04 14.44 12.68
C GLU A 3 14.35 15.73 12.19
N PRO A 4 14.21 16.00 10.88
CA PRO A 4 13.51 17.19 10.41
C PRO A 4 12.01 17.20 10.71
N ALA A 5 11.38 16.03 10.86
CA ALA A 5 9.96 15.88 11.13
C ALA A 5 9.61 15.79 12.62
N ARG A 6 10.59 15.51 13.50
CA ARG A 6 10.38 15.42 14.96
C ARG A 6 9.73 16.66 15.56
N PRO A 7 10.12 17.90 15.20
CA PRO A 7 9.46 19.09 15.72
C PRO A 7 7.97 19.16 15.44
N VAL A 8 7.51 18.53 14.33
CA VAL A 8 6.08 18.46 14.00
C VAL A 8 5.35 17.60 15.02
N LEU A 9 5.88 16.39 15.33
CA LEU A 9 5.29 15.53 16.37
C LEU A 9 5.29 16.22 17.74
N GLN A 10 6.42 16.80 18.15
CA GLN A 10 6.57 17.50 19.42
C GLN A 10 5.54 18.60 19.60
N LYS A 11 5.29 19.41 18.55
CA LYS A 11 4.30 20.48 18.57
C LYS A 11 2.87 19.98 18.75
N ILE A 12 2.55 18.84 18.12
CA ILE A 12 1.23 18.19 18.28
C ILE A 12 1.08 17.66 19.71
N GLU A 13 2.12 17.03 20.26
CA GLU A 13 2.12 16.48 21.63
C GLU A 13 2.07 17.58 22.68
N GLU A 14 2.77 18.69 22.50
CA GLU A 14 2.70 19.89 23.36
C GLU A 14 1.29 20.50 23.39
N ALA A 15 0.54 20.36 22.30
CA ALA A 15 -0.87 20.78 22.24
C ALA A 15 -1.83 19.78 22.92
N GLY A 16 -1.33 18.66 23.45
CA GLY A 16 -2.11 17.67 24.19
C GLY A 16 -2.67 16.53 23.34
N TYR A 17 -2.18 16.33 22.13
CA TYR A 17 -2.59 15.26 21.23
C TYR A 17 -1.49 14.22 21.04
N GLU A 18 -1.88 13.00 20.65
CA GLU A 18 -0.93 11.97 20.23
C GLU A 18 -0.48 12.18 18.79
N ALA A 19 0.78 11.89 18.49
CA ALA A 19 1.33 11.92 17.15
C ALA A 19 2.39 10.82 16.96
N TYR A 20 2.38 10.18 15.78
CA TYR A 20 3.27 9.09 15.43
C TYR A 20 3.68 9.18 13.95
N PHE A 21 4.89 8.74 13.65
CA PHE A 21 5.21 8.33 12.29
C PHE A 21 4.57 6.97 12.03
N VAL A 22 4.01 6.75 10.84
CA VAL A 22 3.25 5.52 10.53
C VAL A 22 3.51 5.00 9.12
N GLY A 23 3.14 3.75 8.90
CA GLY A 23 3.10 3.16 7.58
C GLY A 23 4.45 2.80 6.98
N GLY A 24 4.61 3.08 5.70
CA GLY A 24 5.78 2.66 4.93
C GLY A 24 7.10 3.19 5.45
N CYS A 25 7.16 4.43 5.91
CA CYS A 25 8.40 5.02 6.43
C CYS A 25 8.90 4.31 7.70
N VAL A 26 8.01 3.83 8.56
CA VAL A 26 8.39 3.06 9.76
C VAL A 26 8.95 1.69 9.35
N ARG A 27 8.23 0.96 8.49
CA ARG A 27 8.70 -0.31 7.96
C ARG A 27 10.05 -0.18 7.27
N ASP A 28 10.19 0.76 6.36
CA ASP A 28 11.39 0.92 5.55
C ASP A 28 12.59 1.35 6.42
N THR A 29 12.35 2.12 7.51
CA THR A 29 13.39 2.42 8.52
C THR A 29 13.88 1.16 9.23
N ILE A 30 12.97 0.27 9.65
CA ILE A 30 13.32 -0.97 10.34
C ILE A 30 14.10 -1.91 9.40
N LEU A 31 13.76 -1.90 8.12
CA LEU A 31 14.44 -2.69 7.08
C LEU A 31 15.75 -2.04 6.59
N HIS A 32 16.08 -0.83 7.07
CA HIS A 32 17.21 -0.03 6.58
C HIS A 32 17.13 0.31 5.08
N ASP A 33 15.90 0.40 4.56
CA ASP A 33 15.61 0.84 3.21
C ASP A 33 15.53 2.37 3.10
N GLU A 34 15.56 2.87 1.87
CA GLU A 34 15.39 4.29 1.59
C GLU A 34 13.95 4.75 1.87
N ILE A 35 13.84 5.87 2.59
CA ILE A 35 12.54 6.48 2.92
C ILE A 35 12.33 7.66 1.98
N HIS A 36 11.19 7.64 1.29
CA HIS A 36 10.81 8.70 0.35
C HIS A 36 9.84 9.69 0.99
N ASP A 37 8.80 9.20 1.65
CA ASP A 37 7.74 10.01 2.24
C ASP A 37 7.58 9.68 3.72
N ILE A 38 7.30 10.70 4.52
CA ILE A 38 7.04 10.56 5.96
C ILE A 38 5.56 10.87 6.21
N ASP A 39 4.83 9.85 6.65
CA ASP A 39 3.44 9.97 7.04
C ASP A 39 3.30 10.09 8.55
N ILE A 40 2.46 11.01 9.00
CA ILE A 40 2.13 11.24 10.41
C ILE A 40 0.66 10.87 10.64
N ALA A 41 0.39 10.18 11.74
CA ALA A 41 -0.95 9.95 12.25
C ALA A 41 -1.10 10.60 13.63
N THR A 42 -2.26 11.20 13.90
CA THR A 42 -2.50 11.96 15.14
C THR A 42 -3.91 11.79 15.66
N SER A 43 -4.08 11.96 16.98
CA SER A 43 -5.39 12.10 17.61
C SER A 43 -6.03 13.47 17.37
N ALA A 44 -5.27 14.46 16.93
CA ALA A 44 -5.79 15.79 16.60
C ALA A 44 -6.69 15.74 15.36
N TYR A 45 -7.84 16.38 15.41
CA TYR A 45 -8.72 16.51 14.24
C TYR A 45 -8.16 17.54 13.25
N PRO A 46 -8.58 17.55 11.99
CA PRO A 46 -8.05 18.47 10.98
C PRO A 46 -8.11 19.94 11.41
N SER A 47 -9.19 20.37 12.05
CA SER A 47 -9.33 21.74 12.58
C SER A 47 -8.34 22.03 13.71
N GLU A 48 -8.03 21.06 14.54
CA GLU A 48 -7.05 21.17 15.63
C GLU A 48 -5.62 21.24 15.07
N ILE A 49 -5.29 20.43 14.05
CA ILE A 49 -4.01 20.51 13.33
C ILE A 49 -3.82 21.93 12.75
N LYS A 50 -4.85 22.46 12.09
CA LYS A 50 -4.81 23.81 11.51
C LYS A 50 -4.70 24.91 12.54
N ALA A 51 -5.17 24.68 13.78
CA ALA A 51 -4.98 25.61 14.89
C ALA A 51 -3.55 25.58 15.49
N ILE A 52 -2.89 24.42 15.43
CA ILE A 52 -1.50 24.24 15.93
C ILE A 52 -0.46 24.83 14.95
N PHE A 53 -0.68 24.68 13.65
CA PHE A 53 0.28 25.06 12.61
C PHE A 53 -0.21 26.21 11.74
N ASN A 54 0.66 27.20 11.53
CA ASN A 54 0.34 28.38 10.73
C ASN A 54 0.32 28.11 9.22
N HIS A 55 1.04 27.08 8.75
CA HIS A 55 1.19 26.76 7.35
C HIS A 55 0.71 25.33 7.09
N THR A 56 -0.51 25.20 6.58
CA THR A 56 -1.13 23.93 6.23
C THR A 56 -1.80 24.01 4.86
N VAL A 57 -1.91 22.85 4.19
CA VAL A 57 -2.63 22.68 2.93
C VAL A 57 -3.64 21.53 3.08
N ASP A 58 -4.86 21.76 2.65
CA ASP A 58 -5.89 20.74 2.65
C ASP A 58 -5.69 19.78 1.47
N THR A 59 -5.12 18.61 1.73
CA THR A 59 -4.84 17.58 0.71
C THR A 59 -5.86 16.46 0.66
N GLY A 60 -6.70 16.35 1.69
CA GLY A 60 -7.74 15.32 1.81
C GLY A 60 -8.50 15.47 3.12
N ILE A 61 -8.97 16.67 3.40
CA ILE A 61 -9.57 17.03 4.70
C ILE A 61 -10.82 16.19 5.03
N GLU A 62 -11.59 15.80 4.03
CA GLU A 62 -12.74 14.89 4.17
C GLU A 62 -12.35 13.50 4.65
N HIS A 63 -11.11 13.11 4.41
CA HIS A 63 -10.51 11.84 4.87
C HIS A 63 -9.60 12.04 6.08
N GLY A 64 -9.52 13.26 6.62
CA GLY A 64 -8.74 13.59 7.80
C GLY A 64 -7.28 13.96 7.52
N THR A 65 -6.88 14.15 6.26
CA THR A 65 -5.49 14.45 5.89
C THR A 65 -5.30 15.94 5.67
N VAL A 66 -4.29 16.49 6.36
CA VAL A 66 -3.80 17.86 6.22
C VAL A 66 -2.30 17.79 6.00
N MET A 67 -1.78 18.51 5.02
CA MET A 67 -0.34 18.66 4.85
C MET A 67 0.17 19.80 5.72
N ILE A 68 1.10 19.52 6.60
CA ILE A 68 1.82 20.51 7.40
C ILE A 68 3.07 20.92 6.64
N LEU A 69 3.25 22.23 6.44
CA LEU A 69 4.45 22.75 5.81
C LEU A 69 5.41 23.26 6.90
N ASP A 70 6.56 22.61 7.02
CA ASP A 70 7.58 23.00 7.97
C ASP A 70 8.96 23.07 7.29
N HIS A 71 9.64 24.21 7.40
CA HIS A 71 10.97 24.47 6.81
C HIS A 71 11.10 24.06 5.33
N GLY A 72 10.04 24.28 4.53
CA GLY A 72 10.02 23.95 3.11
C GLY A 72 9.71 22.49 2.78
N THR A 73 9.44 21.66 3.77
CA THR A 73 9.02 20.26 3.61
C THR A 73 7.55 20.09 3.99
N GLY A 74 6.82 19.31 3.19
CA GLY A 74 5.43 18.96 3.48
C GLY A 74 5.34 17.59 4.17
N TYR A 75 4.57 17.52 5.26
CA TYR A 75 4.31 16.28 5.99
C TYR A 75 2.82 15.99 5.95
N GLU A 76 2.43 14.89 5.30
CA GLU A 76 1.05 14.43 5.33
C GLU A 76 0.69 13.94 6.72
N THR A 77 -0.28 14.62 7.33
CA THR A 77 -0.72 14.34 8.70
C THR A 77 -2.19 13.97 8.68
N THR A 78 -2.49 12.74 9.09
CA THR A 78 -3.84 12.18 9.03
C THR A 78 -4.36 11.93 10.44
N THR A 79 -5.57 12.41 10.72
CA THR A 79 -6.30 12.12 11.97
C THR A 79 -6.59 10.61 12.05
N PHE A 80 -6.44 10.04 13.24
CA PHE A 80 -6.89 8.66 13.49
C PHE A 80 -8.33 8.49 13.06
N ARG A 81 -8.61 7.43 12.33
CA ARG A 81 -9.95 7.20 11.78
C ARG A 81 -10.30 5.73 11.73
N THR A 82 -11.59 5.48 11.79
CA THR A 82 -12.21 4.23 11.37
C THR A 82 -12.95 4.43 10.07
N GLU A 83 -13.10 3.38 9.32
CA GLU A 83 -13.77 3.35 8.03
C GLU A 83 -14.84 2.26 8.06
N SER A 84 -16.01 2.54 7.50
CA SER A 84 -17.13 1.58 7.47
C SER A 84 -18.00 1.77 6.24
N GLY A 85 -18.73 0.69 5.84
CA GLY A 85 -19.65 0.72 4.71
C GLY A 85 -18.91 0.99 3.42
N TYR A 86 -18.13 0.05 2.91
CA TYR A 86 -17.36 0.26 1.69
C TYR A 86 -18.23 0.09 0.45
N GLN A 87 -18.30 1.15 -0.38
CA GLN A 87 -18.87 1.09 -1.73
C GLN A 87 -17.81 0.68 -2.73
N ASP A 88 -18.22 -0.16 -3.71
CA ASP A 88 -17.38 -0.59 -4.82
C ASP A 88 -16.00 -1.17 -4.37
N TYR A 89 -15.96 -1.79 -3.18
CA TYR A 89 -14.74 -2.40 -2.61
C TYR A 89 -13.54 -1.44 -2.56
N ARG A 90 -13.79 -0.16 -2.30
CA ARG A 90 -12.75 0.88 -2.27
C ARG A 90 -13.03 2.02 -1.31
N ARG A 91 -14.20 2.64 -1.45
CA ARG A 91 -14.52 3.88 -0.73
C ARG A 91 -15.35 3.55 0.49
N PRO A 92 -14.88 3.94 1.67
CA PRO A 92 -15.73 3.87 2.83
C PRO A 92 -16.90 4.86 2.67
N ASP A 93 -18.10 4.41 2.95
CA ASP A 93 -19.28 5.28 3.00
C ASP A 93 -19.16 6.31 4.11
N LYS A 94 -18.47 5.91 5.17
CA LYS A 94 -18.32 6.72 6.37
C LYS A 94 -16.88 6.63 6.89
N VAL A 95 -16.26 7.79 7.01
CA VAL A 95 -15.01 8.00 7.75
C VAL A 95 -15.37 8.65 9.08
N THR A 96 -14.96 8.04 10.18
CA THR A 96 -15.16 8.56 11.53
C THR A 96 -13.82 8.84 12.17
N PHE A 97 -13.58 10.09 12.56
CA PHE A 97 -12.37 10.45 13.29
C PHE A 97 -12.45 9.93 14.71
N VAL A 98 -11.36 9.35 15.17
CA VAL A 98 -11.24 8.74 16.50
C VAL A 98 -9.98 9.26 17.20
N ARG A 99 -9.88 9.00 18.49
CA ARG A 99 -8.70 9.37 19.30
C ARG A 99 -7.76 8.17 19.56
N SER A 100 -8.12 6.99 19.08
CA SER A 100 -7.41 5.74 19.35
C SER A 100 -6.48 5.36 18.23
N LEU A 101 -5.18 5.27 18.49
CA LEU A 101 -4.17 4.74 17.56
C LEU A 101 -4.51 3.28 17.17
N SER A 102 -4.96 2.46 18.12
CA SER A 102 -5.31 1.05 17.86
C SER A 102 -6.37 0.91 16.78
N GLU A 103 -7.40 1.74 16.82
CA GLU A 103 -8.46 1.72 15.81
C GLU A 103 -7.95 2.16 14.43
N ASP A 104 -7.04 3.14 14.38
CA ASP A 104 -6.42 3.57 13.12
C ASP A 104 -5.52 2.49 12.53
N LEU A 105 -4.72 1.82 13.34
CA LEU A 105 -3.84 0.75 12.88
C LEU A 105 -4.61 -0.49 12.43
N GLN A 106 -5.74 -0.80 13.07
CA GLN A 106 -6.56 -1.99 12.79
C GLN A 106 -7.17 -1.96 11.38
N ARG A 107 -7.45 -0.79 10.80
CA ARG A 107 -8.00 -0.65 9.44
C ARG A 107 -6.96 -0.81 8.32
N ARG A 108 -5.67 -0.87 8.65
CA ARG A 108 -4.58 -0.95 7.66
C ARG A 108 -4.55 -2.30 6.96
N ASP A 109 -3.83 -2.36 5.85
CA ASP A 109 -3.78 -3.54 4.98
C ASP A 109 -3.00 -4.70 5.61
N PHE A 110 -1.71 -4.48 5.91
CA PHE A 110 -0.80 -5.52 6.39
C PHE A 110 -0.15 -5.14 7.72
N THR A 111 0.19 -6.16 8.52
CA THR A 111 0.82 -5.99 9.84
C THR A 111 2.11 -5.18 9.77
N ILE A 112 2.92 -5.39 8.75
CA ILE A 112 4.18 -4.66 8.51
C ILE A 112 3.99 -3.18 8.19
N ASN A 113 2.78 -2.75 7.84
CA ASN A 113 2.38 -1.36 7.60
C ASN A 113 1.52 -0.79 8.74
N ALA A 114 1.23 -1.60 9.76
CA ALA A 114 0.45 -1.23 10.94
C ALA A 114 1.35 -0.97 12.16
N LEU A 115 2.52 -0.42 11.93
CA LEU A 115 3.48 0.01 12.94
C LEU A 115 3.42 1.52 13.10
N ALA A 116 3.61 2.00 14.32
CA ALA A 116 3.76 3.41 14.63
C ALA A 116 5.09 3.66 15.35
N LEU A 117 5.70 4.79 15.09
CA LEU A 117 6.96 5.20 15.70
C LEU A 117 6.77 6.51 16.45
N ARG A 118 7.10 6.51 17.72
CA ARG A 118 7.11 7.71 18.56
C ARG A 118 8.26 8.66 18.22
N GLU A 119 8.12 9.87 18.67
CA GLU A 119 9.16 10.91 18.57
C GLU A 119 10.47 10.48 19.20
N ASP A 120 10.44 9.76 20.32
CA ASP A 120 11.61 9.25 21.05
C ASP A 120 12.23 7.98 20.43
N GLY A 121 11.65 7.43 19.37
CA GLY A 121 12.12 6.25 18.66
C GLY A 121 11.50 4.92 19.15
N GLU A 122 10.54 4.98 20.09
CA GLU A 122 9.79 3.77 20.50
C GLU A 122 8.85 3.32 19.39
N VAL A 123 8.93 2.04 19.00
CA VAL A 123 8.00 1.42 18.04
C VAL A 123 6.80 0.85 18.78
N ILE A 124 5.59 1.27 18.35
CA ILE A 124 4.32 0.70 18.81
C ILE A 124 3.89 -0.36 17.80
N ASP A 125 3.78 -1.60 18.26
CA ASP A 125 3.38 -2.76 17.49
C ASP A 125 2.22 -3.48 18.17
N LEU A 126 1.02 -3.34 17.62
CA LEU A 126 -0.22 -3.92 18.18
C LEU A 126 -0.67 -5.18 17.44
N PHE A 127 -0.08 -5.50 16.29
CA PHE A 127 -0.51 -6.58 15.39
C PHE A 127 0.64 -7.51 14.96
N ASP A 128 1.71 -7.57 15.76
CA ASP A 128 2.89 -8.43 15.52
C ASP A 128 3.65 -8.12 14.22
N GLY A 129 3.60 -6.87 13.77
CA GLY A 129 4.26 -6.42 12.54
C GLY A 129 5.77 -6.55 12.59
N LEU A 130 6.42 -6.35 13.75
CA LEU A 130 7.86 -6.53 13.93
C LEU A 130 8.27 -8.00 13.75
N GLU A 131 7.48 -8.93 14.28
CA GLU A 131 7.71 -10.36 14.10
C GLU A 131 7.55 -10.76 12.61
N ASP A 132 6.52 -10.23 11.95
CA ASP A 132 6.27 -10.50 10.54
C ASP A 132 7.38 -9.89 9.64
N LEU A 133 7.91 -8.72 9.98
CA LEU A 133 9.09 -8.15 9.32
C LEU A 133 10.32 -9.06 9.48
N GLN A 134 10.57 -9.55 10.70
CA GLN A 134 11.69 -10.46 10.96
C GLN A 134 11.56 -11.78 10.18
N LYS A 135 10.33 -12.27 10.00
CA LYS A 135 10.03 -13.49 9.24
C LYS A 135 9.93 -13.25 7.74
N HIS A 136 10.10 -12.03 7.27
CA HIS A 136 9.89 -11.63 5.88
C HIS A 136 8.50 -12.04 5.36
N LEU A 137 7.47 -11.72 6.13
CA LEU A 137 6.11 -12.17 5.90
C LEU A 137 5.16 -10.99 5.61
N ILE A 138 4.31 -11.16 4.60
CA ILE A 138 3.19 -10.24 4.30
C ILE A 138 1.91 -10.89 4.82
N LYS A 139 1.36 -10.31 5.88
CA LYS A 139 0.16 -10.81 6.55
C LYS A 139 -0.87 -9.70 6.70
N ALA A 140 -2.11 -9.98 6.32
CA ALA A 140 -3.22 -9.05 6.50
C ALA A 140 -3.47 -8.77 7.99
N VAL A 141 -3.83 -7.53 8.32
CA VAL A 141 -4.29 -7.18 9.67
C VAL A 141 -5.66 -7.82 9.92
N GLY A 142 -5.76 -8.66 10.92
CA GLY A 142 -7.01 -9.34 11.25
C GLY A 142 -7.43 -10.39 10.21
N ASN A 143 -8.69 -10.36 9.79
CA ASN A 143 -9.23 -11.31 8.83
C ASN A 143 -8.95 -10.87 7.39
N PRO A 144 -8.21 -11.66 6.57
CA PRO A 144 -7.92 -11.30 5.18
C PRO A 144 -9.17 -11.03 4.34
N ASN A 145 -10.21 -11.85 4.48
CA ASN A 145 -11.45 -11.68 3.71
C ASN A 145 -12.11 -10.33 3.98
N GLU A 146 -12.14 -9.89 5.23
CA GLU A 146 -12.67 -8.58 5.60
C GLU A 146 -11.85 -7.46 4.94
N ARG A 147 -10.51 -7.52 5.05
CA ARG A 147 -9.60 -6.53 4.45
C ARG A 147 -9.77 -6.42 2.93
N PHE A 148 -9.97 -7.53 2.23
CA PHE A 148 -10.14 -7.54 0.78
C PHE A 148 -11.55 -7.11 0.33
N HIS A 149 -12.57 -7.31 1.17
CA HIS A 149 -13.90 -6.76 0.92
C HIS A 149 -13.97 -5.24 1.14
N GLU A 150 -13.15 -4.70 2.02
CA GLU A 150 -13.04 -3.26 2.24
C GLU A 150 -12.37 -2.56 1.04
N ASP A 151 -11.19 -3.01 0.64
CA ASP A 151 -10.49 -2.54 -0.56
C ASP A 151 -9.83 -3.72 -1.28
N ALA A 152 -10.43 -4.13 -2.39
CA ALA A 152 -9.94 -5.26 -3.18
C ALA A 152 -8.56 -5.00 -3.80
N LEU A 153 -8.13 -3.74 -3.95
CA LEU A 153 -6.77 -3.41 -4.40
C LEU A 153 -5.70 -3.92 -3.43
N ARG A 154 -6.04 -4.16 -2.16
CA ARG A 154 -5.11 -4.73 -1.18
C ARG A 154 -4.55 -6.08 -1.62
N MET A 155 -5.29 -6.85 -2.42
CA MET A 155 -4.80 -8.09 -3.04
C MET A 155 -3.63 -7.84 -4.00
N MET A 156 -3.74 -6.83 -4.86
CA MET A 156 -2.64 -6.41 -5.74
C MET A 156 -1.47 -5.83 -4.94
N ARG A 157 -1.76 -5.10 -3.87
CA ARG A 157 -0.73 -4.58 -2.96
C ARG A 157 0.07 -5.70 -2.29
N ALA A 158 -0.56 -6.82 -1.92
CA ALA A 158 0.13 -7.98 -1.34
C ALA A 158 1.18 -8.56 -2.29
N VAL A 159 0.80 -8.85 -3.53
CA VAL A 159 1.75 -9.40 -4.53
C VAL A 159 2.82 -8.38 -4.93
N ARG A 160 2.49 -7.09 -4.96
CA ARG A 160 3.47 -6.02 -5.15
C ARG A 160 4.48 -5.96 -4.01
N PHE A 161 4.05 -6.05 -2.76
CA PHE A 161 4.96 -6.08 -1.62
C PHE A 161 5.84 -7.32 -1.60
N ALA A 162 5.32 -8.49 -2.02
CA ALA A 162 6.12 -9.69 -2.21
C ALA A 162 7.29 -9.44 -3.18
N SER A 163 7.04 -8.73 -4.29
CA SER A 163 8.06 -8.31 -5.24
C SER A 163 9.01 -7.23 -4.67
N LYS A 164 8.44 -6.17 -4.08
CA LYS A 164 9.23 -5.02 -3.60
C LYS A 164 10.18 -5.41 -2.47
N LEU A 165 9.71 -6.22 -1.53
CA LEU A 165 10.43 -6.53 -0.29
C LEU A 165 11.12 -7.90 -0.31
N ASP A 166 10.88 -8.69 -1.35
CA ASP A 166 11.29 -10.11 -1.42
C ASP A 166 10.75 -10.92 -0.22
N PHE A 167 9.47 -10.70 0.10
CA PHE A 167 8.77 -11.34 1.21
C PHE A 167 7.79 -12.39 0.71
N VAL A 168 7.45 -13.34 1.58
CA VAL A 168 6.45 -14.38 1.34
C VAL A 168 5.09 -13.91 1.87
N ILE A 169 4.02 -14.20 1.14
CA ILE A 169 2.66 -13.92 1.62
C ILE A 169 2.23 -15.05 2.58
N ASP A 170 1.73 -14.67 3.74
CA ASP A 170 1.15 -15.60 4.74
C ASP A 170 0.08 -16.49 4.11
N THR A 171 0.02 -17.76 4.56
CA THR A 171 -0.86 -18.78 3.96
C THR A 171 -2.33 -18.39 4.01
N ALA A 172 -2.81 -17.86 5.13
CA ALA A 172 -4.21 -17.43 5.26
C ALA A 172 -4.50 -16.20 4.38
N THR A 173 -3.56 -15.28 4.30
CA THR A 173 -3.64 -14.10 3.44
C THR A 173 -3.65 -14.49 1.95
N LEU A 174 -2.78 -15.41 1.54
CA LEU A 174 -2.73 -15.93 0.17
C LEU A 174 -4.03 -16.65 -0.21
N LYS A 175 -4.57 -17.46 0.69
CA LYS A 175 -5.88 -18.12 0.52
C LYS A 175 -6.99 -17.07 0.35
N GLY A 176 -7.01 -16.04 1.19
CA GLY A 176 -7.98 -14.95 1.10
C GLY A 176 -7.91 -14.21 -0.24
N ILE A 177 -6.70 -13.97 -0.78
CA ILE A 177 -6.52 -13.39 -2.11
C ILE A 177 -7.14 -14.28 -3.17
N LYS A 178 -6.85 -15.58 -3.16
CA LYS A 178 -7.38 -16.53 -4.13
C LYS A 178 -8.91 -16.61 -4.10
N GLU A 179 -9.51 -16.58 -2.92
CA GLU A 179 -10.97 -16.63 -2.75
C GLU A 179 -11.65 -15.34 -3.20
N ASN A 180 -11.00 -14.19 -3.05
CA ASN A 180 -11.55 -12.88 -3.33
C ASN A 180 -11.04 -12.24 -4.63
N ALA A 181 -10.20 -12.94 -5.40
CA ALA A 181 -9.63 -12.43 -6.65
C ALA A 181 -10.67 -11.83 -7.62
N PRO A 182 -11.89 -12.38 -7.78
CA PRO A 182 -12.93 -11.79 -8.63
C PRO A 182 -13.33 -10.36 -8.26
N LEU A 183 -13.16 -9.95 -7.00
CA LEU A 183 -13.47 -8.58 -6.57
C LEU A 183 -12.58 -7.53 -7.23
N LEU A 184 -11.45 -7.94 -7.81
CA LEU A 184 -10.54 -7.03 -8.50
C LEU A 184 -11.22 -6.34 -9.71
N GLU A 185 -12.22 -6.98 -10.35
CA GLU A 185 -13.01 -6.39 -11.42
C GLU A 185 -13.74 -5.11 -11.02
N LYS A 186 -13.97 -4.89 -9.73
CA LYS A 186 -14.62 -3.69 -9.20
C LYS A 186 -13.68 -2.50 -9.06
N ILE A 187 -12.37 -2.72 -9.19
CA ILE A 187 -11.36 -1.70 -8.99
C ILE A 187 -11.05 -0.98 -10.31
N ALA A 188 -10.88 0.33 -10.23
CA ALA A 188 -10.48 1.14 -11.38
C ALA A 188 -9.14 0.64 -11.95
N VAL A 189 -9.09 0.49 -13.27
CA VAL A 189 -7.96 -0.11 -13.99
C VAL A 189 -6.66 0.65 -13.73
N GLU A 190 -6.72 1.96 -13.65
CA GLU A 190 -5.56 2.83 -13.39
C GLU A 190 -4.89 2.51 -12.04
N ARG A 191 -5.68 2.11 -11.04
CA ARG A 191 -5.13 1.68 -9.74
C ARG A 191 -4.46 0.32 -9.85
N ILE A 192 -5.09 -0.63 -10.55
CA ILE A 192 -4.53 -1.96 -10.80
C ILE A 192 -3.22 -1.83 -11.58
N ARG A 193 -3.20 -0.97 -12.61
CA ARG A 193 -2.02 -0.67 -13.42
C ARG A 193 -0.83 -0.26 -12.56
N VAL A 194 -1.00 0.72 -11.69
CA VAL A 194 0.08 1.21 -10.82
C VAL A 194 0.66 0.08 -9.95
N GLU A 195 -0.19 -0.77 -9.40
CA GLU A 195 0.28 -1.90 -8.58
C GLU A 195 1.00 -2.97 -9.44
N LEU A 196 0.50 -3.27 -10.63
CA LEU A 196 1.12 -4.21 -11.57
C LEU A 196 2.49 -3.71 -12.05
N GLU A 197 2.60 -2.43 -12.42
CA GLU A 197 3.85 -1.81 -12.81
C GLU A 197 4.88 -1.89 -11.67
N LYS A 198 4.50 -1.53 -10.45
CA LYS A 198 5.35 -1.64 -9.26
C LYS A 198 5.72 -3.08 -8.90
N LEU A 199 4.85 -4.05 -9.18
CA LEU A 199 5.14 -5.47 -9.01
C LEU A 199 6.26 -5.92 -9.95
N LEU A 200 6.11 -5.63 -11.25
CA LEU A 200 7.02 -6.10 -12.29
C LEU A 200 8.35 -5.33 -12.36
N LEU A 201 8.38 -4.12 -11.79
CA LEU A 201 9.58 -3.29 -11.63
C LEU A 201 10.22 -3.42 -10.23
N GLY A 202 9.70 -4.29 -9.38
CA GLY A 202 10.17 -4.48 -8.02
C GLY A 202 11.54 -5.16 -7.94
N GLN A 203 12.05 -5.30 -6.73
CA GLN A 203 13.37 -5.90 -6.47
C GLN A 203 13.42 -7.39 -6.86
N ASN A 204 12.37 -8.15 -6.53
CA ASN A 204 12.20 -9.54 -6.93
C ASN A 204 10.85 -9.75 -7.62
N PRO A 205 10.72 -9.35 -8.91
CA PRO A 205 9.44 -9.44 -9.60
C PRO A 205 8.97 -10.90 -9.79
N VAL A 206 9.87 -11.87 -9.78
CA VAL A 206 9.52 -13.29 -9.86
C VAL A 206 8.68 -13.74 -8.67
N ALA A 207 9.03 -13.33 -7.46
CA ALA A 207 8.26 -13.65 -6.25
C ALA A 207 6.82 -13.14 -6.33
N GLY A 208 6.65 -11.86 -6.65
CA GLY A 208 5.32 -11.26 -6.79
C GLY A 208 4.52 -11.85 -7.95
N LEU A 209 5.16 -12.08 -9.10
CA LEU A 209 4.51 -12.65 -10.28
C LEU A 209 4.04 -14.09 -10.03
N LYS A 210 4.83 -14.88 -9.30
CA LYS A 210 4.44 -16.24 -8.90
C LYS A 210 3.12 -16.25 -8.13
N ASP A 211 3.00 -15.37 -7.14
CA ASP A 211 1.77 -15.26 -6.35
C ASP A 211 0.61 -14.64 -7.14
N PHE A 212 0.88 -13.68 -8.02
CA PHE A 212 -0.10 -13.11 -8.95
C PHE A 212 -0.73 -14.18 -9.85
N ILE A 213 0.07 -15.13 -10.35
CA ILE A 213 -0.41 -16.26 -11.14
C ILE A 213 -1.13 -17.29 -10.26
N ALA A 214 -0.52 -17.69 -9.13
CA ALA A 214 -1.04 -18.75 -8.27
C ALA A 214 -2.39 -18.41 -7.64
N THR A 215 -2.64 -17.13 -7.37
CA THR A 215 -3.92 -16.63 -6.83
C THR A 215 -5.00 -16.43 -7.90
N GLY A 216 -4.62 -16.40 -9.17
CA GLY A 216 -5.54 -16.13 -10.27
C GLY A 216 -5.91 -14.66 -10.44
N LEU A 217 -5.24 -13.72 -9.75
CA LEU A 217 -5.50 -12.28 -9.87
C LEU A 217 -5.41 -11.78 -11.31
N TYR A 218 -4.49 -12.34 -12.12
CA TYR A 218 -4.29 -11.96 -13.51
C TYR A 218 -5.57 -12.12 -14.36
N GLN A 219 -6.43 -13.08 -14.02
CA GLN A 219 -7.67 -13.36 -14.75
C GLN A 219 -8.66 -12.18 -14.71
N TYR A 220 -8.53 -11.33 -13.71
CA TYR A 220 -9.39 -10.17 -13.47
C TYR A 220 -8.70 -8.84 -13.83
N CYS A 221 -7.58 -8.93 -14.55
CA CYS A 221 -6.86 -7.78 -15.08
C CYS A 221 -7.12 -7.61 -16.58
N PRO A 222 -7.39 -6.40 -17.07
CA PRO A 222 -7.79 -6.17 -18.47
C PRO A 222 -6.74 -6.69 -19.48
N GLY A 223 -7.15 -7.63 -20.34
CA GLY A 223 -6.29 -8.21 -21.37
C GLY A 223 -5.32 -9.28 -20.89
N LEU A 224 -5.39 -9.67 -19.61
CA LEU A 224 -4.59 -10.76 -19.03
C LEU A 224 -5.43 -11.99 -18.68
N GLU A 225 -6.71 -12.01 -18.99
CA GLU A 225 -7.69 -13.05 -18.61
C GLU A 225 -7.23 -14.47 -18.99
N ASN A 226 -6.51 -14.60 -20.10
CA ASN A 226 -5.96 -15.86 -20.60
C ASN A 226 -4.42 -15.89 -20.66
N ALA A 227 -3.76 -15.02 -19.92
CA ALA A 227 -2.32 -14.78 -20.03
C ALA A 227 -1.46 -15.76 -19.21
N GLN A 228 -2.01 -16.82 -18.62
CA GLN A 228 -1.27 -17.73 -17.74
C GLN A 228 0.03 -18.22 -18.35
N ALA A 229 0.00 -18.70 -19.61
CA ALA A 229 1.17 -19.23 -20.28
C ALA A 229 2.24 -18.15 -20.52
N ALA A 230 1.81 -16.95 -20.96
CA ALA A 230 2.70 -15.81 -21.18
C ALA A 230 3.35 -15.31 -19.88
N LEU A 231 2.57 -15.19 -18.81
CA LEU A 231 3.08 -14.80 -17.50
C LEU A 231 4.00 -15.87 -16.90
N SER A 232 3.66 -17.16 -17.06
CA SER A 232 4.52 -18.27 -16.60
C SER A 232 5.83 -18.34 -17.36
N ALA A 233 5.86 -17.95 -18.63
CA ALA A 233 7.10 -17.87 -19.42
C ALA A 233 8.07 -16.82 -18.82
N LEU A 234 7.56 -15.74 -18.24
CA LEU A 234 8.39 -14.76 -17.54
C LEU A 234 9.08 -15.35 -16.30
N LEU A 235 8.44 -16.29 -15.60
CA LEU A 235 9.04 -16.94 -14.42
C LEU A 235 10.30 -17.76 -14.77
N ILE A 236 10.38 -18.28 -16.00
CA ILE A 236 11.51 -19.09 -16.47
C ILE A 236 12.78 -18.23 -16.59
N LEU A 237 12.65 -16.93 -16.83
CA LEU A 237 13.78 -16.01 -16.92
C LEU A 237 14.54 -15.84 -15.60
N ASN A 238 13.96 -16.31 -14.50
CA ASN A 238 14.51 -16.42 -13.15
C ASN A 238 14.98 -15.08 -12.52
N GLN A 239 15.51 -14.19 -13.34
CA GLN A 239 15.85 -12.82 -12.98
C GLN A 239 15.66 -11.95 -14.22
N TRP A 240 14.90 -10.87 -14.09
CA TRP A 240 14.89 -9.79 -15.07
C TRP A 240 14.94 -8.46 -14.33
N HIS A 241 15.52 -7.49 -15.00
CA HIS A 241 15.52 -6.12 -14.54
C HIS A 241 14.96 -5.26 -15.66
N LEU A 242 13.82 -4.63 -15.38
CA LEU A 242 13.21 -3.65 -16.27
C LEU A 242 13.43 -2.27 -15.66
N GLU A 243 13.88 -1.33 -16.46
CA GLU A 243 14.26 0.00 -15.99
C GLU A 243 13.07 0.96 -15.92
N ASN A 244 12.04 0.69 -16.73
CA ASN A 244 10.90 1.59 -16.84
C ASN A 244 9.64 0.90 -17.37
N GLU A 245 8.53 1.63 -17.28
CA GLU A 245 7.21 1.16 -17.71
C GLU A 245 7.16 0.84 -19.21
N ALA A 246 7.86 1.58 -20.06
CA ALA A 246 7.86 1.33 -21.50
C ALA A 246 8.46 -0.05 -21.84
N GLN A 247 9.57 -0.41 -21.18
CA GLN A 247 10.16 -1.76 -21.30
C GLN A 247 9.20 -2.83 -20.78
N LEU A 248 8.55 -2.60 -19.65
CA LEU A 248 7.58 -3.52 -19.06
C LEU A 248 6.45 -3.83 -20.02
N TRP A 249 5.77 -2.81 -20.53
CA TRP A 249 4.64 -2.98 -21.45
C TRP A 249 5.07 -3.60 -22.79
N SER A 250 6.28 -3.32 -23.25
CA SER A 250 6.86 -3.96 -24.43
C SER A 250 7.08 -5.46 -24.22
N VAL A 251 7.66 -5.84 -23.08
CA VAL A 251 7.90 -7.25 -22.72
C VAL A 251 6.57 -7.99 -22.55
N LEU A 252 5.58 -7.42 -21.88
CA LEU A 252 4.27 -8.03 -21.75
C LEU A 252 3.60 -8.23 -23.12
N SER A 253 3.63 -7.23 -23.99
CA SER A 253 3.05 -7.31 -25.33
C SER A 253 3.71 -8.42 -26.15
N LEU A 254 5.05 -8.56 -26.05
CA LEU A 254 5.80 -9.61 -26.71
C LEU A 254 5.44 -11.01 -26.19
N GLN A 255 5.37 -11.17 -24.87
CA GLN A 255 5.01 -12.46 -24.25
C GLN A 255 3.57 -12.88 -24.57
N LEU A 256 2.67 -11.91 -24.70
CA LEU A 256 1.29 -12.13 -25.13
C LEU A 256 1.17 -12.38 -26.65
N GLN A 257 2.28 -12.30 -27.40
CA GLN A 257 2.34 -12.49 -28.84
C GLN A 257 1.38 -11.58 -29.63
N LEU A 258 1.22 -10.34 -29.15
CA LEU A 258 0.31 -9.37 -29.76
C LEU A 258 0.90 -8.80 -31.06
N ASP A 259 0.10 -8.70 -32.11
CA ASP A 259 0.45 -7.95 -33.30
C ASP A 259 0.35 -6.42 -33.06
N GLN A 260 0.83 -5.61 -34.01
CA GLN A 260 0.86 -4.15 -33.89
C GLN A 260 -0.52 -3.51 -33.61
N LYS A 261 -1.60 -4.09 -34.15
CA LYS A 261 -2.96 -3.61 -33.92
C LYS A 261 -3.49 -4.02 -32.57
N GLU A 262 -3.14 -5.23 -32.14
CA GLU A 262 -3.52 -5.79 -30.84
C GLU A 262 -2.82 -5.06 -29.69
N ILE A 263 -1.52 -4.71 -29.85
CA ILE A 263 -0.79 -3.89 -28.86
C ILE A 263 -1.53 -2.58 -28.57
N GLY A 264 -1.97 -1.86 -29.63
CA GLY A 264 -2.69 -0.62 -29.44
C GLY A 264 -4.04 -0.80 -28.72
N LYS A 265 -4.74 -1.92 -28.95
CA LYS A 265 -5.98 -2.25 -28.24
C LYS A 265 -5.73 -2.67 -26.80
N PHE A 266 -4.67 -3.43 -26.57
CA PHE A 266 -4.27 -3.88 -25.24
C PHE A 266 -3.90 -2.70 -24.33
N LEU A 267 -3.01 -1.83 -24.79
CA LEU A 267 -2.58 -0.66 -24.03
C LEU A 267 -3.71 0.34 -23.72
N LYS A 268 -4.75 0.40 -24.57
CA LYS A 268 -5.94 1.22 -24.30
C LYS A 268 -6.84 0.68 -23.20
N LYS A 269 -6.68 -0.56 -22.78
CA LYS A 269 -7.43 -1.14 -21.66
C LYS A 269 -6.84 -0.74 -20.31
N TRP A 270 -5.61 -0.28 -20.31
CA TRP A 270 -4.80 0.13 -19.15
C TRP A 270 -4.62 1.65 -19.08
#